data_54f94819984bdd1b2c8cd68484ab9558
#
_entry.id   54f94819984bdd1b2c8cd68484ab9558
#
_cell.length_a   1.000
_cell.length_b   1.000
_cell.length_c   1.000
_cell.angle_alpha   90.00
_cell.angle_beta   90.00
_cell.angle_gamma   90.00
#
_symmetry.space_group_name_H-M   'P 1'
#
loop_
_entity.id
_entity.type
_entity.pdbx_description
1 polymer ?
#
loop_
_entity_poly.entity_id
_entity_poly.type
_entity_poly.pdbx_seq_one_letter_code
_entity_poly.pdbx_strand_id
1 'polypeptide(L)'
;MSQTFEVEIYGQRYAVRGEADQAYVVGLARQVDEQMRTLAAGMKAATPTKVAVLTALNLAHELHQARKLQQESAESVEKLAEGLLESIEETLGGAR
;
A
#
# COMPACT_ATOMS: atom_id res chain seq x y z
N MET A 1 -18.06 1.70 17.41
CA MET A 1 -18.52 0.30 17.60
C MET A 1 -17.97 -0.56 16.47
N SER A 2 -17.46 -1.72 16.82
CA SER A 2 -17.00 -2.65 15.79
C SER A 2 -18.20 -3.27 15.07
N GLN A 3 -18.08 -3.39 13.76
CA GLN A 3 -19.08 -4.01 12.91
C GLN A 3 -18.49 -5.27 12.27
N THR A 4 -19.37 -6.19 11.90
CA THR A 4 -18.97 -7.40 11.21
C THR A 4 -19.38 -7.25 9.74
N PHE A 5 -18.42 -7.41 8.85
CA PHE A 5 -18.63 -7.32 7.41
C PHE A 5 -18.45 -8.70 6.78
N GLU A 6 -19.36 -9.07 5.88
CA GLU A 6 -19.23 -10.30 5.13
C GLU A 6 -18.58 -9.97 3.79
N VAL A 7 -17.47 -10.64 3.49
CA VAL A 7 -16.73 -10.42 2.24
C VAL A 7 -16.48 -11.75 1.57
N GLU A 8 -16.35 -11.71 0.23
CA GLU A 8 -16.01 -12.88 -0.55
C GLU A 8 -14.63 -12.67 -1.17
N ILE A 9 -13.73 -13.62 -0.90
CA ILE A 9 -12.36 -13.60 -1.41
C ILE A 9 -12.05 -14.99 -1.96
N TYR A 10 -11.69 -15.03 -3.22
CA TYR A 10 -11.30 -16.26 -3.93
C TYR A 10 -12.37 -17.36 -3.80
N GLY A 11 -13.63 -16.97 -3.98
CA GLY A 11 -14.76 -17.88 -3.93
C GLY A 11 -15.22 -18.29 -2.54
N GLN A 12 -14.65 -17.74 -1.48
CA GLN A 12 -14.99 -18.07 -0.09
C GLN A 12 -15.51 -16.86 0.65
N ARG A 13 -16.48 -17.06 1.54
CA ARG A 13 -17.03 -15.99 2.36
C ARG A 13 -16.36 -15.95 3.72
N TYR A 14 -16.06 -14.74 4.15
CA TYR A 14 -15.40 -14.48 5.44
C TYR A 14 -16.14 -13.38 6.18
N ALA A 15 -16.25 -13.53 7.48
CA ALA A 15 -16.74 -12.48 8.36
C ALA A 15 -15.54 -11.71 8.90
N VAL A 16 -15.46 -10.43 8.57
CA VAL A 16 -14.35 -9.57 9.00
C VAL A 16 -14.88 -8.55 9.99
N ARG A 17 -14.25 -8.45 11.13
CA ARG A 17 -14.63 -7.52 12.18
C ARG A 17 -13.73 -6.30 12.16
N GLY A 18 -14.32 -5.13 12.18
CA GLY A 18 -13.54 -3.89 12.17
C GLY A 18 -14.41 -2.67 12.41
N GLU A 19 -13.74 -1.53 12.60
CA GLU A 19 -14.38 -0.23 12.81
C GLU A 19 -14.41 0.62 11.55
N ALA A 20 -14.02 0.05 10.43
CA ALA A 20 -13.95 0.77 9.17
C ALA A 20 -15.33 0.84 8.50
N ASP A 21 -15.42 1.68 7.47
CA ASP A 21 -16.58 1.79 6.63
C ASP A 21 -16.74 0.55 5.75
N GLN A 22 -18.00 0.12 5.52
CA GLN A 22 -18.30 -1.06 4.72
C GLN A 22 -17.72 -0.97 3.32
N ALA A 23 -17.85 0.16 2.66
CA ALA A 23 -17.31 0.35 1.31
C ALA A 23 -15.80 0.17 1.27
N TYR A 24 -15.11 0.63 2.31
CA TYR A 24 -13.66 0.47 2.44
C TYR A 24 -13.26 -1.00 2.58
N VAL A 25 -13.95 -1.73 3.47
CA VAL A 25 -13.66 -3.15 3.71
C VAL A 25 -13.94 -3.98 2.46
N VAL A 26 -15.07 -3.71 1.79
CA VAL A 26 -15.42 -4.38 0.53
C VAL A 26 -14.37 -4.10 -0.56
N GLY A 27 -13.87 -2.85 -0.62
CA GLY A 27 -12.81 -2.48 -1.55
C GLY A 27 -11.51 -3.25 -1.31
N LEU A 28 -11.12 -3.40 -0.04
CA LEU A 28 -9.93 -4.18 0.33
C LEU A 28 -10.10 -5.66 -0.05
N ALA A 29 -11.28 -6.22 0.23
CA ALA A 29 -11.56 -7.62 -0.11
C ALA A 29 -11.49 -7.85 -1.62
N ARG A 30 -12.03 -6.91 -2.41
CA ARG A 30 -11.97 -6.98 -3.88
C ARG A 30 -10.52 -6.93 -4.37
N GLN A 31 -9.70 -6.08 -3.78
CA GLN A 31 -8.30 -5.97 -4.14
C GLN A 31 -7.55 -7.29 -3.88
N VAL A 32 -7.80 -7.92 -2.75
CA VAL A 32 -7.18 -9.21 -2.42
C VAL A 32 -7.67 -10.29 -3.39
N ASP A 33 -8.98 -10.34 -3.63
CA ASP A 33 -9.59 -11.30 -4.57
C ASP A 33 -8.97 -11.19 -5.97
N GLU A 34 -8.87 -10.00 -6.50
CA GLU A 34 -8.30 -9.75 -7.81
C GLU A 34 -6.83 -10.17 -7.88
N GLN A 35 -6.05 -9.87 -6.87
CA GLN A 35 -4.64 -10.27 -6.83
C GLN A 35 -4.48 -11.78 -6.75
N MET A 36 -5.30 -12.45 -5.94
CA MET A 36 -5.26 -13.90 -5.85
C MET A 36 -5.57 -14.54 -7.20
N ARG A 37 -6.59 -14.04 -7.89
CA ARG A 37 -6.97 -14.57 -9.21
C ARG A 37 -5.87 -14.34 -10.26
N THR A 38 -5.26 -13.17 -10.24
CA THR A 38 -4.16 -12.84 -11.16
C THR A 38 -2.96 -13.75 -10.93
N LEU A 39 -2.56 -13.94 -9.68
CA LEU A 39 -1.44 -14.81 -9.34
C LEU A 39 -1.73 -16.27 -9.67
N ALA A 40 -2.94 -16.73 -9.35
CA ALA A 40 -3.35 -18.11 -9.62
C ALA A 40 -3.31 -18.43 -11.12
N ALA A 41 -3.67 -17.47 -11.97
CA ALA A 41 -3.69 -17.66 -13.43
C ALA A 41 -2.30 -17.98 -14.01
N GLY A 42 -1.23 -17.49 -13.35
CA GLY A 42 0.15 -17.76 -13.76
C GLY A 42 0.79 -18.99 -13.12
N MET A 43 0.04 -19.72 -12.30
CA MET A 43 0.58 -20.86 -11.53
C MET A 43 0.08 -22.19 -12.10
N LYS A 44 0.96 -23.19 -12.15
CA LYS A 44 0.59 -24.53 -12.62
C LYS A 44 -0.15 -25.37 -11.57
N ALA A 45 0.17 -25.16 -10.30
CA ALA A 45 -0.42 -25.91 -9.19
C ALA A 45 -0.88 -24.92 -8.11
N ALA A 46 -1.97 -24.20 -8.42
CA ALA A 46 -2.48 -23.14 -7.55
C ALA A 46 -3.45 -23.71 -6.52
N THR A 47 -2.96 -24.03 -5.33
CA THR A 47 -3.84 -24.31 -4.20
C THR A 47 -4.25 -22.98 -3.55
N PRO A 48 -5.44 -22.88 -2.96
CA PRO A 48 -5.86 -21.62 -2.31
C PRO A 48 -4.88 -21.12 -1.26
N THR A 49 -4.32 -22.00 -0.44
CA THR A 49 -3.33 -21.63 0.57
C THR A 49 -2.06 -21.05 -0.06
N LYS A 50 -1.54 -21.68 -1.10
CA LYS A 50 -0.35 -21.21 -1.80
C LYS A 50 -0.59 -19.84 -2.44
N VAL A 51 -1.74 -19.69 -3.09
CA VAL A 51 -2.12 -18.41 -3.70
C VAL A 51 -2.23 -17.32 -2.64
N ALA A 52 -2.85 -17.61 -1.51
CA ALA A 52 -2.99 -16.65 -0.41
C ALA A 52 -1.65 -16.20 0.15
N VAL A 53 -0.73 -17.13 0.37
CA VAL A 53 0.62 -16.83 0.87
C VAL A 53 1.39 -15.94 -0.11
N LEU A 54 1.36 -16.28 -1.39
CA LEU A 54 2.03 -15.48 -2.42
C LEU A 54 1.39 -14.11 -2.58
N THR A 55 0.06 -14.03 -2.46
CA THR A 55 -0.64 -12.75 -2.48
C THR A 55 -0.22 -11.88 -1.30
N ALA A 56 -0.12 -12.46 -0.10
CA ALA A 56 0.33 -11.74 1.08
C ALA A 56 1.75 -11.20 0.90
N LEU A 57 2.66 -12.01 0.35
CA LEU A 57 4.03 -11.57 0.06
C LEU A 57 4.04 -10.42 -0.94
N ASN A 58 3.23 -10.52 -2.00
CA ASN A 58 3.15 -9.48 -3.02
C ASN A 58 2.61 -8.18 -2.44
N LEU A 59 1.57 -8.25 -1.60
CA LEU A 59 1.01 -7.06 -0.96
C LEU A 59 2.02 -6.42 0.00
N ALA A 60 2.76 -7.23 0.76
CA ALA A 60 3.82 -6.73 1.63
C ALA A 60 4.92 -6.04 0.83
N HIS A 61 5.28 -6.59 -0.33
CA HIS A 61 6.26 -5.99 -1.23
C HIS A 61 5.77 -4.64 -1.75
N GLU A 62 4.53 -4.57 -2.21
CA GLU A 62 3.93 -3.33 -2.70
C GLU A 62 3.89 -2.27 -1.59
N LEU A 63 3.53 -2.67 -0.38
CA LEU A 63 3.51 -1.76 0.77
C LEU A 63 4.91 -1.22 1.07
N HIS A 64 5.92 -2.10 1.03
CA HIS A 64 7.31 -1.71 1.26
C HIS A 64 7.78 -0.71 0.21
N GLN A 65 7.46 -0.97 -1.06
CA GLN A 65 7.81 -0.05 -2.15
C GLN A 65 7.11 1.29 -2.02
N ALA A 66 5.83 1.30 -1.67
CA ALA A 66 5.07 2.53 -1.47
C ALA A 66 5.68 3.38 -0.35
N ARG A 67 6.06 2.75 0.77
CA ARG A 67 6.70 3.43 1.89
C ARG A 67 8.07 3.98 1.51
N LYS A 68 8.83 3.21 0.75
CA LYS A 68 10.15 3.64 0.27
C LYS A 68 10.04 4.85 -0.64
N LEU A 69 9.12 4.83 -1.59
CA LEU A 69 8.88 5.96 -2.48
C LEU A 69 8.44 7.20 -1.71
N GLN A 70 7.58 7.05 -0.73
CA GLN A 70 7.12 8.14 0.12
C GLN A 70 8.28 8.74 0.91
N GLN A 71 9.15 7.91 1.46
CA GLN A 71 10.33 8.33 2.21
C GLN A 71 11.32 9.07 1.30
N GLU A 72 11.61 8.52 0.13
CA GLU A 72 12.50 9.14 -0.85
C GLU A 72 11.96 10.50 -1.31
N SER A 73 10.65 10.60 -1.54
CA SER A 73 10.01 11.85 -1.91
C SER A 73 10.12 12.89 -0.80
N ALA A 74 9.91 12.50 0.45
CA ALA A 74 10.05 13.39 1.60
C ALA A 74 11.49 13.88 1.75
N GLU A 75 12.47 12.99 1.60
CA GLU A 75 13.89 13.35 1.64
C GLU A 75 14.25 14.31 0.52
N SER A 76 13.72 14.08 -0.68
CA SER A 76 13.95 14.97 -1.82
C SER A 76 13.38 16.37 -1.58
N VAL A 77 12.20 16.46 -0.99
CA VAL A 77 11.58 17.72 -0.64
C VAL A 77 12.41 18.45 0.42
N GLU A 78 12.90 17.74 1.43
CA GLU A 78 13.75 18.31 2.46
C GLU A 78 15.04 18.87 1.86
N LYS A 79 15.69 18.12 0.98
CA LYS A 79 16.92 18.56 0.31
C LYS A 79 16.69 19.79 -0.54
N LEU A 80 15.56 19.85 -1.26
CA LEU A 80 15.21 21.03 -2.04
C LEU A 80 14.98 22.23 -1.14
N ALA A 81 14.28 22.05 -0.03
CA ALA A 81 14.02 23.13 0.92
C ALA A 81 15.32 23.65 1.54
N GLU A 82 16.22 22.75 1.92
CA GLU A 82 17.53 23.11 2.47
C GLU A 82 18.35 23.90 1.44
N GLY A 83 18.37 23.43 0.20
CA GLY A 83 19.07 24.13 -0.89
C GLY A 83 18.52 25.53 -1.15
N LEU A 84 17.19 25.69 -1.10
CA LEU A 84 16.54 26.99 -1.25
C LEU A 84 16.90 27.93 -0.10
N LEU A 85 16.92 27.43 1.13
CA LEU A 85 17.28 28.21 2.30
C LEU A 85 18.73 28.69 2.23
N GLU A 86 19.65 27.81 1.86
CA GLU A 86 21.06 28.17 1.68
C GLU A 86 21.21 29.25 0.60
N SER A 87 20.52 29.12 -0.51
CA SER A 87 20.54 30.10 -1.59
C SER A 87 20.06 31.47 -1.14
N ILE A 88 18.96 31.50 -0.36
CA ILE A 88 18.41 32.74 0.20
C ILE A 88 19.39 33.38 1.17
N GLU A 89 19.99 32.61 2.06
CA GLU A 89 20.96 33.09 3.02
C GLU A 89 22.19 33.68 2.34
N GLU A 90 22.70 33.01 1.32
CA GLU A 90 23.83 33.54 0.52
C GLU A 90 23.50 34.85 -0.15
N THR A 91 22.31 34.94 -0.75
CA THR A 91 21.85 36.16 -1.40
C THR A 91 21.75 37.32 -0.42
N LEU A 92 21.14 37.07 0.75
CA LEU A 92 21.04 38.09 1.78
C LEU A 92 22.39 38.48 2.37
N GLY A 93 23.26 37.49 2.57
CA GLY A 93 24.61 37.71 3.06
C GLY A 93 25.46 38.49 2.05
N GLY A 94 25.30 38.21 0.75
CA GLY A 94 26.01 38.89 -0.31
C GLY A 94 25.58 40.33 -0.57
N ALA A 95 24.39 40.69 -0.08
CA ALA A 95 23.86 42.05 -0.22
C ALA A 95 24.43 43.06 0.76
N ARG A 96 25.25 42.67 1.66
CA ARG A 96 25.90 43.56 2.65
C ARG A 96 27.04 44.36 2.07
#